data_91e940a7a09d6441fa570723c06b5300
#
_entry.id   91e940a7a09d6441fa570723c06b5300
#
_cell.length_a   1.000
_cell.length_b   1.000
_cell.length_c   1.000
_cell.angle_alpha   90.00
_cell.angle_beta   90.00
_cell.angle_gamma   90.00
#
_symmetry.space_group_name_H-M   'P 1'
#
loop_
_entity.id
_entity.type
_entity.pdbx_description
1 polymer ?
#
loop_
_entity_poly.entity_id
_entity_poly.type
_entity_poly.pdbx_seq_one_letter_code
_entity_poly.pdbx_strand_id
1 'polypeptide(L)'
;TKGFKSKWFKNKIKIKEDFIFDKEKDFLIFPEIFAHFAKKLCIDKNISYAIFALNGYTLKPTNDYKNLEDSYKKAEFILSVSKDITKCVKLAFPYCSSKIVESSFTINSANFNLNRAKSNLITYMPRKLPQHSELVLFFLRKHLPKHWKIKKIHNFNERKVFHYLLKSKIFLSFTHFEGLGMPPIEAALAGNKIIGYTGEGGKEIWKKPLFTEIKNGNILDFVNEIIINIKKKHHLKKINLQRKMLAKKFAIINEKNNLIKMIKKIRLK
;
A
#
# COMPACT_ATOMS: atom_id res chain seq x y z
N THR A 1 11.57 6.99 -18.03
CA THR A 1 11.39 6.36 -19.36
C THR A 1 10.60 7.28 -20.24
N LYS A 2 11.15 7.62 -21.38
CA LYS A 2 10.57 8.50 -22.43
C LYS A 2 9.10 8.14 -22.68
N GLY A 3 8.19 9.10 -22.54
CA GLY A 3 6.77 8.91 -22.86
C GLY A 3 5.97 8.00 -21.92
N PHE A 4 6.48 7.65 -20.72
CA PHE A 4 5.72 6.81 -19.80
C PHE A 4 4.46 7.52 -19.30
N LYS A 5 3.30 6.98 -19.66
CA LYS A 5 1.99 7.36 -19.09
C LYS A 5 1.42 6.16 -18.34
N SER A 6 1.07 6.35 -17.08
CA SER A 6 0.38 5.29 -16.33
C SER A 6 -0.94 4.93 -17.01
N LYS A 7 -1.13 3.63 -17.29
CA LYS A 7 -2.42 3.12 -17.80
C LYS A 7 -3.45 2.93 -16.67
N TRP A 8 -2.98 2.95 -15.43
CA TRP A 8 -3.79 2.66 -14.25
C TRP A 8 -4.67 3.84 -13.83
N PHE A 9 -4.10 5.05 -13.81
CA PHE A 9 -4.81 6.27 -13.43
C PHE A 9 -4.44 7.43 -14.36
N LYS A 10 -5.35 8.39 -14.48
CA LYS A 10 -5.09 9.64 -15.22
C LYS A 10 -4.35 10.60 -14.28
N ASN A 11 -3.15 10.97 -14.61
CA ASN A 11 -2.43 12.03 -13.94
C ASN A 11 -2.28 13.26 -14.85
N LYS A 12 -2.22 14.45 -14.23
CA LYS A 12 -1.95 15.72 -14.90
C LYS A 12 -0.52 16.23 -14.70
N ILE A 13 0.35 15.39 -14.14
CA ILE A 13 1.73 15.74 -13.81
C ILE A 13 2.51 15.83 -15.12
N LYS A 14 3.18 16.96 -15.35
CA LYS A 14 4.13 17.10 -16.45
C LYS A 14 5.39 16.30 -16.09
N ILE A 15 5.72 15.31 -16.91
CA ILE A 15 6.96 14.56 -16.80
C ILE A 15 7.99 15.30 -17.68
N LYS A 16 9.05 15.81 -17.06
CA LYS A 16 10.22 16.35 -17.76
C LYS A 16 11.19 15.20 -18.00
N GLU A 17 11.68 15.08 -19.20
CA GLU A 17 12.62 14.01 -19.61
C GLU A 17 14.07 14.47 -19.51
N ASP A 18 14.33 15.73 -19.85
CA ASP A 18 15.62 16.36 -19.81
C ASP A 18 15.57 17.58 -18.89
N PHE A 19 16.37 17.60 -17.84
CA PHE A 19 16.52 18.76 -16.99
C PHE A 19 17.91 18.82 -16.35
N ILE A 20 18.40 20.04 -16.20
CA ILE A 20 19.64 20.35 -15.49
C ILE A 20 19.25 20.64 -14.05
N PHE A 21 19.86 19.95 -13.11
CA PHE A 21 19.64 20.18 -11.69
C PHE A 21 20.37 21.42 -11.20
N ASP A 22 19.65 22.27 -10.48
CA ASP A 22 20.20 23.39 -9.75
C ASP A 22 20.38 22.99 -8.27
N LYS A 23 21.64 22.86 -7.82
CA LYS A 23 21.96 22.41 -6.45
C LYS A 23 21.38 23.29 -5.34
N GLU A 24 21.07 24.55 -5.62
CA GLU A 24 20.53 25.49 -4.64
C GLU A 24 19.00 25.54 -4.60
N LYS A 25 18.36 25.14 -5.68
CA LYS A 25 16.90 25.21 -5.84
C LYS A 25 16.20 23.87 -5.87
N ASP A 26 16.91 22.83 -6.26
CA ASP A 26 16.30 21.51 -6.47
C ASP A 26 16.53 20.59 -5.28
N PHE A 27 15.49 19.86 -4.92
CA PHE A 27 15.50 18.79 -3.94
C PHE A 27 14.89 17.53 -4.55
N LEU A 28 15.65 16.43 -4.57
CA LEU A 28 15.20 15.21 -5.20
C LEU A 28 14.61 14.22 -4.19
N ILE A 29 13.60 13.45 -4.64
CA ILE A 29 13.03 12.38 -3.84
C ILE A 29 13.10 11.09 -4.67
N PHE A 30 13.82 10.09 -4.15
CA PHE A 30 13.97 8.79 -4.79
C PHE A 30 13.07 7.76 -4.11
N PRO A 31 12.27 6.98 -4.84
CA PRO A 31 11.74 5.71 -4.32
C PRO A 31 12.91 4.81 -3.91
N GLU A 32 12.71 3.96 -2.90
CA GLU A 32 13.74 3.05 -2.38
C GLU A 32 14.37 2.16 -3.46
N ILE A 33 13.60 1.75 -4.46
CA ILE A 33 14.08 0.94 -5.58
C ILE A 33 15.10 1.66 -6.47
N PHE A 34 15.16 2.98 -6.40
CA PHE A 34 16.10 3.83 -7.13
C PHE A 34 17.13 4.53 -6.23
N ALA A 35 17.14 4.21 -4.93
CA ALA A 35 18.05 4.85 -3.97
C ALA A 35 19.52 4.77 -4.37
N HIS A 36 19.96 3.67 -4.98
CA HIS A 36 21.34 3.47 -5.44
C HIS A 36 21.79 4.47 -6.51
N PHE A 37 20.87 5.11 -7.23
CA PHE A 37 21.22 6.17 -8.18
C PHE A 37 21.53 7.51 -7.53
N ALA A 38 21.22 7.70 -6.23
CA ALA A 38 21.41 8.97 -5.54
C ALA A 38 22.90 9.37 -5.52
N LYS A 39 23.85 8.42 -5.49
CA LYS A 39 25.28 8.72 -5.58
C LYS A 39 25.58 9.52 -6.85
N LYS A 40 25.31 8.95 -8.01
CA LYS A 40 25.61 9.57 -9.31
C LYS A 40 24.79 10.86 -9.56
N LEU A 41 23.54 10.89 -9.11
CA LEU A 41 22.62 11.99 -9.42
C LEU A 41 22.68 13.13 -8.43
N CYS A 42 23.02 12.87 -7.17
CA CYS A 42 22.99 13.86 -6.10
C CYS A 42 24.30 14.01 -5.37
N ILE A 43 24.90 12.92 -4.87
CA ILE A 43 26.08 13.00 -3.99
C ILE A 43 27.26 13.62 -4.74
N ASP A 44 27.55 13.12 -5.94
CA ASP A 44 28.67 13.60 -6.77
C ASP A 44 28.45 15.03 -7.28
N LYS A 45 27.21 15.54 -7.23
CA LYS A 45 26.83 16.90 -7.67
C LYS A 45 26.44 17.83 -6.53
N ASN A 46 26.55 17.37 -5.29
CA ASN A 46 26.17 18.10 -4.08
C ASN A 46 24.70 18.61 -4.09
N ILE A 47 23.77 17.75 -4.54
CA ILE A 47 22.34 18.05 -4.57
C ILE A 47 21.66 17.38 -3.37
N SER A 48 20.84 18.12 -2.63
CA SER A 48 20.06 17.60 -1.50
C SER A 48 18.96 16.66 -1.94
N TYR A 49 18.73 15.58 -1.19
CA TYR A 49 17.72 14.59 -1.52
C TYR A 49 17.18 13.82 -0.31
N ALA A 50 16.04 13.17 -0.51
CA ALA A 50 15.45 12.21 0.40
C ALA A 50 15.17 10.89 -0.29
N ILE A 51 15.03 9.82 0.50
CA ILE A 51 14.59 8.52 0.04
C ILE A 51 13.15 8.29 0.52
N PHE A 52 12.27 7.90 -0.39
CA PHE A 52 10.89 7.56 -0.07
C PHE A 52 10.76 6.03 -0.05
N ALA A 53 10.81 5.45 1.14
CA ALA A 53 10.64 4.02 1.36
C ALA A 53 9.15 3.66 1.33
N LEU A 54 8.70 3.14 0.19
CA LEU A 54 7.34 2.69 -0.05
C LEU A 54 7.14 1.23 0.34
N ASN A 55 8.23 0.44 0.35
CA ASN A 55 8.19 -0.97 0.72
C ASN A 55 9.51 -1.37 1.43
N GLY A 56 9.39 -1.88 2.66
CA GLY A 56 10.55 -2.32 3.46
C GLY A 56 11.26 -3.55 2.88
N TYR A 57 10.61 -4.32 2.03
CA TYR A 57 11.14 -5.55 1.43
C TYR A 57 11.79 -5.33 0.06
N THR A 58 11.84 -4.08 -0.40
CA THR A 58 12.52 -3.66 -1.63
C THR A 58 13.66 -2.66 -1.37
N LEU A 59 14.12 -2.56 -0.12
CA LEU A 59 15.24 -1.69 0.27
C LEU A 59 16.58 -2.12 -0.34
N LYS A 60 16.67 -3.36 -0.87
CA LYS A 60 17.83 -3.91 -1.56
C LYS A 60 17.59 -3.96 -3.08
N PRO A 61 17.70 -2.83 -3.82
CA PRO A 61 17.50 -2.84 -5.26
C PRO A 61 18.72 -3.31 -6.06
N THR A 62 19.88 -3.44 -5.42
CA THR A 62 21.17 -3.75 -6.04
C THR A 62 22.06 -4.58 -5.11
N ASN A 63 23.10 -5.20 -5.66
CA ASN A 63 24.17 -5.84 -4.89
C ASN A 63 25.35 -4.89 -4.61
N ASP A 64 25.32 -3.67 -5.11
CA ASP A 64 26.27 -2.62 -4.76
C ASP A 64 25.88 -1.99 -3.42
N TYR A 65 26.20 -2.70 -2.34
CA TYR A 65 25.88 -2.29 -0.98
C TYR A 65 26.55 -0.98 -0.59
N LYS A 66 27.79 -0.73 -1.05
CA LYS A 66 28.52 0.50 -0.71
C LYS A 66 27.80 1.74 -1.22
N ASN A 67 27.42 1.76 -2.50
CA ASN A 67 26.67 2.88 -3.06
C ASN A 67 25.28 3.02 -2.45
N LEU A 68 24.64 1.91 -2.09
CA LEU A 68 23.34 1.91 -1.42
C LEU A 68 23.46 2.50 0.00
N GLU A 69 24.45 2.07 0.78
CA GLU A 69 24.71 2.61 2.13
C GLU A 69 25.04 4.10 2.10
N ASP A 70 25.95 4.52 1.20
CA ASP A 70 26.28 5.94 1.01
C ASP A 70 25.02 6.76 0.70
N SER A 71 24.14 6.23 -0.14
CA SER A 71 22.89 6.90 -0.49
C SER A 71 21.96 7.08 0.72
N TYR A 72 21.81 6.05 1.56
CA TYR A 72 21.01 6.17 2.79
C TYR A 72 21.68 7.08 3.82
N LYS A 73 23.00 6.97 3.99
CA LYS A 73 23.80 7.75 4.94
C LYS A 73 23.76 9.25 4.61
N LYS A 74 23.80 9.62 3.35
CA LYS A 74 23.83 11.03 2.90
C LYS A 74 22.46 11.63 2.62
N ALA A 75 21.40 10.83 2.55
CA ALA A 75 20.04 11.36 2.46
C ALA A 75 19.72 12.30 3.62
N GLU A 76 19.05 13.42 3.34
CA GLU A 76 18.61 14.37 4.36
C GLU A 76 17.61 13.73 5.33
N PHE A 77 16.66 12.98 4.77
CA PHE A 77 15.71 12.17 5.54
C PHE A 77 15.20 11.00 4.70
N ILE A 78 14.57 10.07 5.40
CA ILE A 78 13.94 8.89 4.81
C ILE A 78 12.47 8.92 5.18
N LEU A 79 11.61 9.01 4.17
CA LEU A 79 10.16 8.94 4.34
C LEU A 79 9.75 7.48 4.43
N SER A 80 8.91 7.12 5.39
CA SER A 80 8.30 5.79 5.49
C SER A 80 6.79 5.90 5.65
N VAL A 81 6.04 4.97 5.05
CA VAL A 81 4.57 5.04 5.04
C VAL A 81 3.91 4.03 6.00
N SER A 82 4.70 3.24 6.72
CA SER A 82 4.22 2.34 7.76
C SER A 82 5.27 2.11 8.84
N LYS A 83 4.82 1.66 10.01
CA LYS A 83 5.72 1.27 11.11
C LYS A 83 6.62 0.10 10.74
N ASP A 84 6.15 -0.80 9.89
CA ASP A 84 6.92 -1.92 9.40
C ASP A 84 8.10 -1.46 8.53
N ILE A 85 7.85 -0.58 7.58
CA ILE A 85 8.90 0.03 6.75
C ILE A 85 9.92 0.77 7.63
N THR A 86 9.44 1.53 8.64
CA THR A 86 10.32 2.20 9.60
C THR A 86 11.25 1.19 10.29
N LYS A 87 10.73 0.03 10.72
CA LYS A 87 11.54 -1.04 11.32
C LYS A 87 12.52 -1.64 10.33
N CYS A 88 12.09 -1.92 9.08
CA CYS A 88 12.95 -2.42 8.02
C CYS A 88 14.12 -1.47 7.73
N VAL A 89 13.85 -0.16 7.62
CA VAL A 89 14.90 0.84 7.41
C VAL A 89 15.86 0.90 8.60
N LYS A 90 15.35 0.90 9.85
CA LYS A 90 16.20 0.88 11.05
C LYS A 90 17.07 -0.36 11.15
N LEU A 91 16.55 -1.51 10.71
CA LEU A 91 17.30 -2.76 10.72
C LEU A 91 18.38 -2.79 9.63
N ALA A 92 18.03 -2.34 8.42
CA ALA A 92 18.96 -2.34 7.29
C ALA A 92 20.02 -1.22 7.38
N PHE A 93 19.62 -0.04 7.90
CA PHE A 93 20.45 1.18 7.98
C PHE A 93 20.33 1.83 9.34
N PRO A 94 20.91 1.26 10.43
CA PRO A 94 20.74 1.73 11.82
C PRO A 94 21.13 3.20 12.03
N TYR A 95 22.16 3.65 11.31
CA TYR A 95 22.69 5.02 11.33
C TYR A 95 21.69 6.06 10.77
N CYS A 96 20.62 5.64 10.11
CA CYS A 96 19.57 6.52 9.59
C CYS A 96 18.39 6.72 10.55
N SER A 97 18.41 6.13 11.73
CA SER A 97 17.26 6.11 12.65
C SER A 97 16.70 7.50 12.99
N SER A 98 17.58 8.50 13.18
CA SER A 98 17.21 9.89 13.47
C SER A 98 16.65 10.65 12.25
N LYS A 99 16.89 10.15 11.04
CA LYS A 99 16.47 10.78 9.79
C LYS A 99 15.11 10.26 9.29
N ILE A 100 14.53 9.26 9.93
CA ILE A 100 13.28 8.66 9.47
C ILE A 100 12.12 9.59 9.83
N VAL A 101 11.31 9.91 8.84
CA VAL A 101 10.08 10.68 8.97
C VAL A 101 8.92 9.81 8.52
N GLU A 102 8.04 9.47 9.47
CA GLU A 102 6.80 8.76 9.12
C GLU A 102 5.90 9.72 8.31
N SER A 103 5.47 9.26 7.16
CA SER A 103 4.53 9.94 6.28
C SER A 103 3.27 9.10 6.13
N SER A 104 2.17 9.73 5.84
CA SER A 104 0.95 9.06 5.41
C SER A 104 0.69 9.39 3.96
N PHE A 105 -0.05 8.54 3.27
CA PHE A 105 -0.58 8.88 1.97
C PHE A 105 -2.11 8.85 1.96
N THR A 106 -2.65 9.59 1.02
CA THR A 106 -4.08 9.76 0.89
C THR A 106 -4.71 8.58 0.15
N ILE A 107 -5.83 8.09 0.71
CA ILE A 107 -6.78 7.29 -0.05
C ILE A 107 -8.06 8.12 -0.13
N ASN A 108 -8.45 8.51 -1.33
CA ASN A 108 -9.64 9.33 -1.51
C ASN A 108 -10.90 8.55 -1.14
N SER A 109 -11.36 8.72 0.11
CA SER A 109 -12.54 8.04 0.63
C SER A 109 -13.85 8.46 -0.06
N ALA A 110 -13.89 9.59 -0.76
CA ALA A 110 -15.05 10.02 -1.55
C ALA A 110 -15.36 9.05 -2.71
N ASN A 111 -14.36 8.30 -3.19
CA ASN A 111 -14.56 7.27 -4.20
C ASN A 111 -15.37 6.07 -3.67
N PHE A 112 -15.59 5.97 -2.35
CA PHE A 112 -16.24 4.85 -1.68
C PHE A 112 -17.61 5.24 -1.08
N ASN A 113 -18.50 5.80 -1.91
CA ASN A 113 -19.86 6.10 -1.48
C ASN A 113 -20.67 4.80 -1.24
N LEU A 114 -21.12 4.57 -0.01
CA LEU A 114 -21.80 3.34 0.42
C LEU A 114 -23.32 3.35 0.24
N ASN A 115 -23.88 4.29 -0.49
CA ASN A 115 -25.33 4.38 -0.70
C ASN A 115 -25.92 3.23 -1.54
N ARG A 116 -25.09 2.24 -1.89
CA ARG A 116 -25.51 1.06 -2.66
C ARG A 116 -25.56 -0.20 -1.80
N ALA A 117 -26.61 -0.97 -1.95
CA ALA A 117 -26.71 -2.29 -1.34
C ALA A 117 -25.60 -3.22 -1.86
N LYS A 118 -24.93 -3.93 -0.94
CA LYS A 118 -23.90 -4.92 -1.28
C LYS A 118 -24.54 -6.23 -1.68
N SER A 119 -23.99 -6.86 -2.70
CA SER A 119 -24.36 -8.22 -3.15
C SER A 119 -23.52 -9.29 -2.46
N ASN A 120 -24.00 -10.52 -2.46
CA ASN A 120 -23.25 -11.68 -2.00
C ASN A 120 -22.11 -12.00 -2.98
N LEU A 121 -21.10 -11.14 -2.97
CA LEU A 121 -19.97 -11.16 -3.87
C LEU A 121 -18.68 -11.17 -3.05
N ILE A 122 -17.80 -12.10 -3.38
CA ILE A 122 -16.42 -12.16 -2.94
C ILE A 122 -15.56 -11.62 -4.07
N THR A 123 -14.65 -10.71 -3.76
CA THR A 123 -13.67 -10.20 -4.72
C THR A 123 -12.23 -10.51 -4.25
N TYR A 124 -11.30 -10.63 -5.19
CA TYR A 124 -9.89 -10.86 -4.89
C TYR A 124 -8.98 -10.38 -6.02
N MET A 125 -7.72 -10.11 -5.68
CA MET A 125 -6.66 -9.73 -6.63
C MET A 125 -5.50 -10.73 -6.53
N PRO A 126 -5.29 -11.63 -7.52
CA PRO A 126 -4.34 -12.74 -7.42
C PRO A 126 -2.89 -12.38 -7.75
N ARG A 127 -2.60 -11.16 -8.20
CA ARG A 127 -1.33 -10.75 -8.83
C ARG A 127 -0.08 -11.18 -8.04
N LYS A 128 -0.11 -11.09 -6.72
CA LYS A 128 1.06 -11.39 -5.86
C LYS A 128 1.20 -12.89 -5.56
N LEU A 129 0.10 -13.57 -5.30
CA LEU A 129 0.06 -14.99 -4.92
C LEU A 129 -1.02 -15.75 -5.70
N PRO A 130 -0.85 -15.92 -7.02
CA PRO A 130 -1.85 -16.58 -7.86
C PRO A 130 -2.11 -18.02 -7.40
N GLN A 131 -1.06 -18.79 -7.08
CA GLN A 131 -1.18 -20.19 -6.64
C GLN A 131 -2.00 -20.32 -5.34
N HIS A 132 -1.78 -19.44 -4.34
CA HIS A 132 -2.57 -19.45 -3.11
C HIS A 132 -4.04 -19.14 -3.39
N SER A 133 -4.32 -18.18 -4.29
CA SER A 133 -5.70 -17.86 -4.64
C SER A 133 -6.39 -19.03 -5.34
N GLU A 134 -5.71 -19.76 -6.20
CA GLU A 134 -6.22 -20.96 -6.87
C GLU A 134 -6.54 -22.08 -5.89
N LEU A 135 -5.65 -22.36 -4.94
CA LEU A 135 -5.87 -23.35 -3.89
C LEU A 135 -7.07 -23.00 -3.00
N VAL A 136 -7.16 -21.74 -2.53
CA VAL A 136 -8.29 -21.27 -1.72
C VAL A 136 -9.61 -21.46 -2.49
N LEU A 137 -9.66 -21.09 -3.75
CA LEU A 137 -10.87 -21.23 -4.57
C LEU A 137 -11.21 -22.69 -4.84
N PHE A 138 -10.20 -23.54 -5.05
CA PHE A 138 -10.39 -24.98 -5.24
C PHE A 138 -11.06 -25.60 -4.02
N PHE A 139 -10.58 -25.35 -2.80
CA PHE A 139 -11.19 -25.88 -1.59
C PHE A 139 -12.55 -25.26 -1.28
N LEU A 140 -12.74 -23.97 -1.59
CA LEU A 140 -13.99 -23.26 -1.34
C LEU A 140 -15.14 -23.71 -2.25
N ARG A 141 -14.87 -24.25 -3.45
CA ARG A 141 -15.85 -24.48 -4.52
C ARG A 141 -17.09 -25.29 -4.13
N LYS A 142 -16.94 -26.25 -3.21
CA LYS A 142 -18.03 -27.11 -2.72
C LYS A 142 -18.79 -26.51 -1.53
N HIS A 143 -18.24 -25.47 -0.91
CA HIS A 143 -18.79 -24.81 0.28
C HIS A 143 -19.45 -23.47 -0.03
N LEU A 144 -19.33 -22.97 -1.26
CA LEU A 144 -19.92 -21.70 -1.67
C LEU A 144 -21.41 -21.86 -1.97
N PRO A 145 -22.32 -21.19 -1.23
CA PRO A 145 -23.74 -21.25 -1.52
C PRO A 145 -24.08 -20.69 -2.91
N LYS A 146 -25.09 -21.24 -3.58
CA LYS A 146 -25.47 -20.87 -4.96
C LYS A 146 -25.73 -19.37 -5.17
N HIS A 147 -26.18 -18.67 -4.12
CA HIS A 147 -26.47 -17.22 -4.15
C HIS A 147 -25.21 -16.35 -3.92
N TRP A 148 -24.03 -16.91 -3.69
CA TRP A 148 -22.77 -16.22 -3.64
C TRP A 148 -22.02 -16.34 -4.96
N LYS A 149 -21.31 -15.25 -5.32
CA LYS A 149 -20.46 -15.20 -6.52
C LYS A 149 -19.04 -14.81 -6.14
N ILE A 150 -18.08 -15.24 -6.94
CA ILE A 150 -16.68 -14.84 -6.80
C ILE A 150 -16.25 -14.09 -8.05
N LYS A 151 -15.54 -12.96 -7.89
CA LYS A 151 -15.01 -12.17 -9.00
C LYS A 151 -13.53 -11.90 -8.81
N LYS A 152 -12.73 -12.37 -9.75
CA LYS A 152 -11.33 -12.01 -9.94
C LYS A 152 -11.25 -10.57 -10.46
N ILE A 153 -10.49 -9.72 -9.78
CA ILE A 153 -10.12 -8.37 -10.22
C ILE A 153 -8.71 -8.45 -10.79
N HIS A 154 -8.59 -8.35 -12.11
CA HIS A 154 -7.33 -8.46 -12.83
C HIS A 154 -7.41 -7.64 -14.12
N ASN A 155 -6.37 -6.84 -14.39
CA ASN A 155 -6.28 -5.97 -15.57
C ASN A 155 -7.49 -5.03 -15.77
N PHE A 156 -8.11 -4.59 -14.66
CA PHE A 156 -9.18 -3.61 -14.69
C PHE A 156 -8.61 -2.19 -14.48
N ASN A 157 -9.23 -1.20 -15.08
CA ASN A 157 -8.98 0.19 -14.74
C ASN A 157 -9.57 0.52 -13.35
N GLU A 158 -9.11 1.62 -12.76
CA GLU A 158 -9.49 2.07 -11.42
C GLU A 158 -11.01 2.11 -11.21
N ARG A 159 -11.76 2.70 -12.17
CA ARG A 159 -13.23 2.80 -12.09
C ARG A 159 -13.90 1.43 -11.98
N LYS A 160 -13.43 0.46 -12.74
CA LYS A 160 -13.96 -0.91 -12.70
C LYS A 160 -13.60 -1.65 -11.41
N VAL A 161 -12.40 -1.40 -10.88
CA VAL A 161 -11.98 -1.90 -9.56
C VAL A 161 -12.94 -1.39 -8.48
N PHE A 162 -13.14 -0.08 -8.38
CA PHE A 162 -14.06 0.52 -7.40
C PHE A 162 -15.48 0.01 -7.53
N HIS A 163 -15.98 -0.16 -8.75
CA HIS A 163 -17.31 -0.75 -8.99
C HIS A 163 -17.45 -2.12 -8.30
N TYR A 164 -16.47 -3.02 -8.44
CA TYR A 164 -16.52 -4.34 -7.82
C TYR A 164 -16.33 -4.28 -6.30
N LEU A 165 -15.42 -3.44 -5.81
CA LEU A 165 -15.22 -3.26 -4.37
C LEU A 165 -16.47 -2.71 -3.68
N LEU A 166 -17.17 -1.76 -4.29
CA LEU A 166 -18.43 -1.22 -3.76
C LEU A 166 -19.55 -2.25 -3.72
N LYS A 167 -19.61 -3.16 -4.70
CA LYS A 167 -20.61 -4.24 -4.77
C LYS A 167 -20.33 -5.40 -3.82
N SER A 168 -19.09 -5.73 -3.55
CA SER A 168 -18.72 -6.93 -2.81
C SER A 168 -18.90 -6.79 -1.31
N LYS A 169 -19.22 -7.90 -0.64
CA LYS A 169 -19.27 -8.02 0.83
C LYS A 169 -17.93 -8.42 1.42
N ILE A 170 -17.17 -9.25 0.71
CA ILE A 170 -15.91 -9.82 1.18
C ILE A 170 -14.83 -9.55 0.13
N PHE A 171 -13.65 -9.15 0.61
CA PHE A 171 -12.44 -9.07 -0.20
C PHE A 171 -11.39 -10.03 0.36
N LEU A 172 -10.82 -10.88 -0.51
CA LEU A 172 -9.74 -11.79 -0.13
C LEU A 172 -8.40 -11.14 -0.46
N SER A 173 -7.56 -11.02 0.55
CA SER A 173 -6.24 -10.41 0.45
C SER A 173 -5.18 -11.48 0.26
N PHE A 174 -4.57 -11.53 -0.92
CA PHE A 174 -3.41 -12.34 -1.26
C PHE A 174 -2.17 -11.45 -1.39
N THR A 175 -1.93 -10.60 -0.37
CA THR A 175 -0.76 -9.72 -0.33
C THR A 175 0.48 -10.47 0.14
N HIS A 176 1.66 -10.06 -0.38
CA HIS A 176 2.93 -10.66 -0.02
C HIS A 176 4.02 -9.59 -0.11
N PHE A 177 4.74 -9.38 0.99
CA PHE A 177 5.81 -8.37 1.11
C PHE A 177 5.42 -7.00 0.55
N GLU A 178 4.39 -6.41 1.13
CA GLU A 178 3.89 -5.07 0.79
C GLU A 178 4.28 -4.05 1.86
N GLY A 179 4.51 -2.81 1.44
CA GLY A 179 4.77 -1.72 2.38
C GLY A 179 3.56 -1.34 3.22
N LEU A 180 2.37 -1.31 2.63
CA LEU A 180 1.11 -1.06 3.35
C LEU A 180 -0.05 -1.92 2.80
N GLY A 181 -0.03 -2.30 1.53
CA GLY A 181 -1.10 -3.09 0.92
C GLY A 181 -2.35 -2.25 0.63
N MET A 182 -2.32 -1.45 -0.41
CA MET A 182 -3.43 -0.55 -0.79
C MET A 182 -4.75 -1.28 -1.07
N PRO A 183 -4.82 -2.39 -1.83
CA PRO A 183 -6.08 -3.01 -2.19
C PRO A 183 -6.94 -3.48 -1.00
N PRO A 184 -6.41 -4.10 0.07
CA PRO A 184 -7.17 -4.39 1.27
C PRO A 184 -7.75 -3.15 1.96
N ILE A 185 -7.01 -2.02 1.94
CA ILE A 185 -7.48 -0.77 2.55
C ILE A 185 -8.62 -0.17 1.72
N GLU A 186 -8.47 -0.11 0.40
CA GLU A 186 -9.51 0.35 -0.52
C GLU A 186 -10.78 -0.48 -0.40
N ALA A 187 -10.64 -1.80 -0.34
CA ALA A 187 -11.75 -2.71 -0.12
C ALA A 187 -12.43 -2.48 1.24
N ALA A 188 -11.65 -2.24 2.30
CA ALA A 188 -12.18 -1.91 3.63
C ALA A 188 -12.93 -0.58 3.63
N LEU A 189 -12.40 0.47 2.98
CA LEU A 189 -13.06 1.75 2.80
C LEU A 189 -14.35 1.61 1.98
N ALA A 190 -14.37 0.72 0.99
CA ALA A 190 -15.57 0.34 0.26
C ALA A 190 -16.57 -0.50 1.09
N GLY A 191 -16.27 -0.78 2.36
CA GLY A 191 -17.16 -1.49 3.29
C GLY A 191 -17.15 -3.01 3.13
N ASN A 192 -16.08 -3.60 2.60
CA ASN A 192 -15.92 -5.04 2.56
C ASN A 192 -15.36 -5.56 3.89
N LYS A 193 -15.73 -6.77 4.26
CA LYS A 193 -14.98 -7.59 5.20
C LYS A 193 -13.70 -8.07 4.51
N ILE A 194 -12.55 -7.89 5.15
CA ILE A 194 -11.25 -8.29 4.61
C ILE A 194 -10.80 -9.58 5.30
N ILE A 195 -10.42 -10.57 4.51
CA ILE A 195 -9.89 -11.86 5.00
C ILE A 195 -8.62 -12.17 4.22
N GLY A 196 -7.56 -12.56 4.89
CA GLY A 196 -6.34 -13.03 4.23
C GLY A 196 -5.04 -12.53 4.81
N TYR A 197 -4.04 -12.39 3.95
CA TYR A 197 -2.67 -12.05 4.35
C TYR A 197 -2.49 -10.54 4.45
N THR A 198 -1.74 -10.11 5.47
CA THR A 198 -1.46 -8.70 5.75
C THR A 198 -0.42 -8.10 4.79
N GLY A 199 0.46 -8.94 4.22
CA GLY A 199 1.63 -8.51 3.46
C GLY A 199 2.71 -7.84 4.32
N GLU A 200 2.67 -8.07 5.65
CA GLU A 200 3.53 -7.54 6.70
C GLU A 200 3.34 -6.04 6.97
N GLY A 201 3.64 -5.16 6.01
CA GLY A 201 3.54 -3.71 6.21
C GLY A 201 2.14 -3.19 6.52
N GLY A 202 1.10 -3.90 6.11
CA GLY A 202 -0.29 -3.58 6.45
C GLY A 202 -0.74 -3.98 7.86
N LYS A 203 0.04 -4.78 8.57
CA LYS A 203 -0.33 -5.43 9.84
C LYS A 203 -0.86 -4.47 10.91
N GLU A 204 -0.33 -3.26 10.97
CA GLU A 204 -0.74 -2.24 11.94
C GLU A 204 -2.20 -1.80 11.85
N ILE A 205 -2.84 -1.98 10.68
CA ILE A 205 -4.23 -1.60 10.42
C ILE A 205 -5.20 -2.79 10.49
N TRP A 206 -4.68 -4.02 10.52
CA TRP A 206 -5.49 -5.23 10.52
C TRP A 206 -6.08 -5.53 11.90
N LYS A 207 -7.30 -5.01 12.14
CA LYS A 207 -8.05 -5.19 13.38
C LYS A 207 -9.44 -5.75 13.13
N LYS A 208 -9.86 -6.74 13.96
CA LYS A 208 -11.24 -7.24 13.97
C LYS A 208 -12.22 -6.13 14.40
N PRO A 209 -13.45 -6.12 13.90
CA PRO A 209 -14.10 -7.09 13.02
C PRO A 209 -13.88 -6.85 11.52
N LEU A 210 -13.35 -5.69 11.09
CA LEU A 210 -13.22 -5.33 9.67
C LEU A 210 -12.21 -6.22 8.94
N PHE A 211 -11.09 -6.52 9.58
CA PHE A 211 -10.04 -7.37 9.03
C PHE A 211 -9.95 -8.69 9.81
N THR A 212 -9.71 -9.79 9.10
CA THR A 212 -9.32 -11.09 9.66
C THR A 212 -7.99 -11.50 9.02
N GLU A 213 -6.94 -11.47 9.82
CA GLU A 213 -5.62 -11.90 9.42
C GLU A 213 -5.58 -13.43 9.33
N ILE A 214 -4.98 -13.93 8.26
CA ILE A 214 -4.61 -15.33 8.06
C ILE A 214 -3.08 -15.39 7.99
N LYS A 215 -2.47 -16.35 8.66
CA LYS A 215 -1.04 -16.60 8.55
C LYS A 215 -0.70 -16.97 7.10
N ASN A 216 0.35 -16.36 6.55
CA ASN A 216 0.74 -16.59 5.16
C ASN A 216 0.97 -18.10 4.92
N GLY A 217 0.38 -18.61 3.85
CA GLY A 217 0.44 -20.02 3.48
C GLY A 217 -0.60 -20.94 4.16
N ASN A 218 -1.32 -20.48 5.19
CA ASN A 218 -2.36 -21.28 5.84
C ASN A 218 -3.67 -21.28 5.02
N ILE A 219 -3.69 -22.10 3.99
CA ILE A 219 -4.82 -22.20 3.03
C ILE A 219 -6.08 -22.73 3.72
N LEU A 220 -5.96 -23.67 4.65
CA LEU A 220 -7.12 -24.28 5.32
C LEU A 220 -7.84 -23.25 6.20
N ASP A 221 -7.12 -22.51 7.04
CA ASP A 221 -7.72 -21.45 7.85
C ASP A 221 -8.32 -20.35 6.98
N PHE A 222 -7.69 -20.03 5.85
CA PHE A 222 -8.23 -19.06 4.91
C PHE A 222 -9.61 -19.49 4.42
N VAL A 223 -9.76 -20.73 3.96
CA VAL A 223 -11.04 -21.28 3.49
C VAL A 223 -12.07 -21.30 4.61
N ASN A 224 -11.69 -21.80 5.79
CA ASN A 224 -12.58 -21.86 6.97
C ASN A 224 -13.10 -20.47 7.37
N GLU A 225 -12.25 -19.46 7.40
CA GLU A 225 -12.66 -18.08 7.71
C GLU A 225 -13.62 -17.50 6.64
N ILE A 226 -13.43 -17.84 5.36
CA ILE A 226 -14.39 -17.47 4.32
C ILE A 226 -15.74 -18.10 4.59
N ILE A 227 -15.80 -19.42 4.84
CA ILE A 227 -17.03 -20.17 5.10
C ILE A 227 -17.77 -19.60 6.31
N ILE A 228 -17.05 -19.31 7.41
CA ILE A 228 -17.61 -18.67 8.61
C ILE A 228 -18.22 -17.30 8.26
N ASN A 229 -17.52 -16.48 7.49
CA ASN A 229 -17.95 -15.12 7.18
C ASN A 229 -19.09 -15.05 6.16
N ILE A 230 -19.25 -16.04 5.29
CA ILE A 230 -20.40 -16.20 4.38
C ILE A 230 -21.69 -16.44 5.18
N LYS A 231 -21.61 -17.20 6.27
CA LYS A 231 -22.76 -17.58 7.11
C LYS A 231 -23.14 -16.51 8.15
N LYS A 232 -22.21 -15.64 8.54
CA LYS A 232 -22.43 -14.65 9.60
C LYS A 232 -23.19 -13.42 9.11
N LYS A 233 -24.14 -12.95 9.93
CA LYS A 233 -24.62 -11.55 9.85
C LYS A 233 -23.52 -10.65 10.42
N HIS A 234 -22.94 -9.78 9.59
CA HIS A 234 -21.90 -8.86 10.04
C HIS A 234 -22.48 -7.74 10.90
N HIS A 235 -21.78 -7.38 11.99
CA HIS A 235 -22.13 -6.23 12.84
C HIS A 235 -21.78 -4.93 12.11
N LEU A 236 -22.69 -4.44 11.27
CA LEU A 236 -22.48 -3.27 10.40
C LEU A 236 -22.06 -2.01 11.17
N LYS A 237 -22.59 -1.78 12.40
CA LYS A 237 -22.20 -0.62 13.23
C LYS A 237 -20.70 -0.63 13.54
N LYS A 238 -20.14 -1.77 14.01
CA LYS A 238 -18.70 -1.89 14.34
C LYS A 238 -17.82 -1.77 13.10
N ILE A 239 -18.23 -2.38 11.99
CA ILE A 239 -17.52 -2.28 10.70
C ILE A 239 -17.49 -0.84 10.22
N ASN A 240 -18.62 -0.13 10.27
CA ASN A 240 -18.71 1.27 9.85
C ASN A 240 -17.87 2.20 10.74
N LEU A 241 -17.80 1.95 12.04
CA LEU A 241 -16.92 2.72 12.94
C LEU A 241 -15.45 2.56 12.56
N GLN A 242 -14.98 1.33 12.40
CA GLN A 242 -13.59 1.08 11.99
C GLN A 242 -13.28 1.66 10.62
N ARG A 243 -14.22 1.60 9.67
CA ARG A 243 -14.08 2.23 8.37
C ARG A 243 -13.92 3.75 8.46
N LYS A 244 -14.70 4.42 9.32
CA LYS A 244 -14.55 5.86 9.56
C LYS A 244 -13.18 6.20 10.14
N MET A 245 -12.69 5.40 11.09
CA MET A 245 -11.34 5.57 11.66
C MET A 245 -10.26 5.38 10.58
N LEU A 246 -10.43 4.40 9.71
CA LEU A 246 -9.52 4.14 8.59
C LEU A 246 -9.53 5.32 7.59
N ALA A 247 -10.71 5.83 7.22
CA ALA A 247 -10.86 7.00 6.36
C ALA A 247 -10.18 8.25 6.96
N LYS A 248 -10.30 8.45 8.27
CA LYS A 248 -9.60 9.55 8.97
C LYS A 248 -8.08 9.37 8.93
N LYS A 249 -7.57 8.13 9.11
CA LYS A 249 -6.13 7.85 9.04
C LYS A 249 -5.54 8.20 7.67
N PHE A 250 -6.26 7.88 6.59
CA PHE A 250 -5.82 8.10 5.20
C PHE A 250 -6.42 9.36 4.55
N ALA A 251 -6.86 10.33 5.37
CA ALA A 251 -7.38 11.59 4.87
C ALA A 251 -6.26 12.48 4.31
N ILE A 252 -6.56 13.23 3.25
CA ILE A 252 -5.62 14.12 2.56
C ILE A 252 -4.94 15.13 3.49
N ILE A 253 -5.62 15.56 4.55
CA ILE A 253 -5.05 16.51 5.49
C ILE A 253 -3.83 15.96 6.23
N ASN A 254 -3.78 14.65 6.51
CA ASN A 254 -2.65 14.03 7.20
C ASN A 254 -1.42 14.00 6.30
N GLU A 255 -1.57 13.62 5.02
CA GLU A 255 -0.48 13.65 4.05
C GLU A 255 0.02 15.09 3.84
N LYS A 256 -0.90 16.04 3.61
CA LYS A 256 -0.57 17.44 3.46
C LYS A 256 0.22 18.00 4.63
N ASN A 257 -0.20 17.70 5.86
CA ASN A 257 0.50 18.17 7.07
C ASN A 257 1.90 17.56 7.19
N ASN A 258 2.06 16.28 6.83
CA ASN A 258 3.36 15.61 6.83
C ASN A 258 4.30 16.22 5.78
N LEU A 259 3.80 16.48 4.57
CA LEU A 259 4.56 17.11 3.50
C LEU A 259 4.96 18.56 3.87
N ILE A 260 4.07 19.34 4.50
CA ILE A 260 4.40 20.70 4.98
C ILE A 260 5.52 20.65 6.02
N LYS A 261 5.44 19.71 6.99
CA LYS A 261 6.52 19.54 7.99
C LYS A 261 7.85 19.17 7.34
N MET A 262 7.82 18.34 6.31
CA MET A 262 9.00 17.96 5.53
C MET A 262 9.60 19.17 4.81
N ILE A 263 8.77 19.93 4.07
CA ILE A 263 9.22 21.10 3.31
C ILE A 263 9.84 22.16 4.24
N LYS A 264 9.26 22.38 5.43
CA LYS A 264 9.84 23.29 6.43
C LYS A 264 11.23 22.86 6.87
N LYS A 265 11.47 21.54 7.05
CA LYS A 265 12.81 21.03 7.40
C LYS A 265 13.83 21.24 6.28
N ILE A 266 13.42 21.19 5.02
CA ILE A 266 14.29 21.46 3.86
C ILE A 266 14.68 22.95 3.80
N ARG A 267 13.72 23.84 4.04
CA ARG A 267 13.92 25.29 3.92
C ARG A 267 14.67 25.94 5.09
N LEU A 268 14.80 25.24 6.22
CA LEU A 268 15.53 25.74 7.40
C LEU A 268 17.02 25.43 7.35
N LYS A 269 17.51 24.82 6.27
CA LYS A 269 18.93 24.62 5.97
C LYS A 269 19.38 25.56 4.86
#